data_9b0fbd7ac9b9e2ba9ca54ce881697c02
#
_entry.id   9b0fbd7ac9b9e2ba9ca54ce881697c02
#
_cell.length_a   1.000
_cell.length_b   1.000
_cell.length_c   1.000
_cell.angle_alpha   90.00
_cell.angle_beta   90.00
_cell.angle_gamma   90.00
#
_symmetry.space_group_name_H-M   'P 1'
#
loop_
_entity.id
_entity.type
_entity.pdbx_description
1 polymer ?
#
loop_
_entity_poly.entity_id
_entity_poly.type
_entity_poly.pdbx_seq_one_letter_code
_entity_poly.pdbx_strand_id
1 'polypeptide(L)'
;MLPSELTQEIASLTAENRKGAEALFVAEVALAEAEHELDLVEQRAFIKAQGTVADRTALARLEAADARLQRDLRKAEANRVRVKIKSLE
;
A
#
# COMPACT_ATOMS: atom_id res chain seq x y z
N MET A 1 -32.04 -23.72 12.61
CA MET A 1 -31.74 -22.96 11.37
C MET A 1 -32.19 -23.76 10.16
N LEU A 2 -32.91 -23.09 9.25
CA LEU A 2 -33.35 -23.72 8.00
C LEU A 2 -32.18 -23.83 7.02
N PRO A 3 -32.15 -24.88 6.16
CA PRO A 3 -31.06 -25.04 5.18
C PRO A 3 -30.87 -23.80 4.26
N SER A 4 -31.94 -23.12 3.90
CA SER A 4 -31.87 -21.90 3.07
C SER A 4 -31.17 -20.74 3.79
N GLU A 5 -31.38 -20.60 5.10
CA GLU A 5 -30.72 -19.59 5.92
C GLU A 5 -29.24 -19.88 6.06
N LEU A 6 -28.86 -21.14 6.25
CA LEU A 6 -27.46 -21.56 6.33
C LEU A 6 -26.73 -21.28 5.00
N THR A 7 -27.36 -21.58 3.87
CA THR A 7 -26.82 -21.32 2.54
C THR A 7 -26.58 -19.84 2.31
N GLN A 8 -27.54 -18.98 2.70
CA GLN A 8 -27.43 -17.53 2.58
C GLN A 8 -26.29 -16.98 3.46
N GLU A 9 -26.16 -17.51 4.67
CA GLU A 9 -25.11 -17.09 5.58
C GLU A 9 -23.70 -17.46 5.06
N ILE A 10 -23.54 -18.65 4.52
CA ILE A 10 -22.28 -19.08 3.89
C ILE A 10 -21.95 -18.21 2.68
N ALA A 11 -22.92 -17.93 1.83
CA ALA A 11 -22.74 -17.08 0.65
C ALA A 11 -22.33 -15.65 1.04
N SER A 12 -22.92 -15.10 2.11
CA SER A 12 -22.59 -13.77 2.63
C SER A 12 -21.14 -13.73 3.15
N LEU A 13 -20.72 -14.70 3.93
CA LEU A 13 -19.35 -14.79 4.45
C LEU A 13 -18.33 -14.93 3.32
N THR A 14 -18.63 -15.72 2.31
CA THR A 14 -17.75 -15.88 1.14
C THR A 14 -17.60 -14.55 0.38
N ALA A 15 -18.70 -13.80 0.20
CA ALA A 15 -18.68 -12.50 -0.47
C ALA A 15 -17.82 -11.49 0.34
N GLU A 16 -17.94 -11.46 1.66
CA GLU A 16 -17.14 -10.58 2.51
C GLU A 16 -15.65 -10.92 2.43
N ASN A 17 -15.29 -12.21 2.45
CA ASN A 17 -13.90 -12.63 2.30
C ASN A 17 -13.33 -12.24 0.94
N ARG A 18 -14.12 -12.33 -0.12
CA ARG A 18 -13.71 -11.92 -1.45
C ARG A 18 -13.47 -10.42 -1.53
N LYS A 19 -14.36 -9.61 -0.95
CA LYS A 19 -14.20 -8.15 -0.88
C LYS A 19 -12.94 -7.78 -0.12
N GLY A 20 -12.66 -8.47 0.99
CA GLY A 20 -11.44 -8.26 1.76
C GLY A 20 -10.18 -8.56 0.95
N ALA A 21 -10.16 -9.67 0.23
CA ALA A 21 -9.04 -10.04 -0.63
C ALA A 21 -8.83 -9.03 -1.76
N GLU A 22 -9.90 -8.56 -2.38
CA GLU A 22 -9.83 -7.54 -3.42
C GLU A 22 -9.33 -6.22 -2.87
N ALA A 23 -9.81 -5.80 -1.70
CA ALA A 23 -9.37 -4.57 -1.06
C ALA A 23 -7.88 -4.63 -0.70
N LEU A 24 -7.40 -5.77 -0.22
CA LEU A 24 -5.98 -5.96 0.08
C LEU A 24 -5.14 -5.90 -1.19
N PHE A 25 -5.58 -6.55 -2.26
CA PHE A 25 -4.89 -6.51 -3.54
C PHE A 25 -4.74 -5.07 -4.05
N VAL A 26 -5.83 -4.29 -4.05
CA VAL A 26 -5.82 -2.89 -4.47
C VAL A 26 -4.85 -2.08 -3.61
N ALA A 27 -4.89 -2.26 -2.29
CA ALA A 27 -4.01 -1.54 -1.37
C ALA A 27 -2.54 -1.91 -1.58
N GLU A 28 -2.23 -3.18 -1.82
CA GLU A 28 -0.87 -3.64 -2.08
C GLU A 28 -0.33 -3.14 -3.42
N VAL A 29 -1.16 -3.10 -4.46
CA VAL A 29 -0.77 -2.53 -5.76
C VAL A 29 -0.48 -1.03 -5.60
N ALA A 30 -1.34 -0.30 -4.89
CA ALA A 30 -1.12 1.12 -4.64
C ALA A 30 0.19 1.38 -3.88
N LEU A 31 0.50 0.52 -2.91
CA LEU A 31 1.77 0.60 -2.16
C LEU A 31 2.96 0.33 -3.09
N ALA A 32 2.90 -0.70 -3.91
CA ALA A 32 3.97 -1.03 -4.84
C ALA A 32 4.23 0.11 -5.84
N GLU A 33 3.17 0.73 -6.34
CA GLU A 33 3.28 1.89 -7.23
C GLU A 33 3.92 3.08 -6.51
N ALA A 34 3.54 3.33 -5.26
CA ALA A 34 4.12 4.42 -4.46
C ALA A 34 5.60 4.17 -4.14
N GLU A 35 5.98 2.94 -3.86
CA GLU A 35 7.38 2.55 -3.66
C GLU A 35 8.21 2.75 -4.92
N HIS A 36 7.67 2.37 -6.06
CA HIS A 36 8.31 2.56 -7.35
C HIS A 36 8.50 4.05 -7.67
N GLU A 37 7.46 4.85 -7.45
CA GLU A 37 7.53 6.30 -7.68
C GLU A 37 8.57 6.96 -6.77
N LEU A 38 8.62 6.56 -5.51
CA LEU A 38 9.63 7.05 -4.55
C LEU A 38 11.04 6.75 -5.05
N ASP A 39 11.28 5.53 -5.49
CA ASP A 39 12.58 5.11 -6.01
C ASP A 39 12.98 5.93 -7.23
N LEU A 40 12.07 6.15 -8.17
CA LEU A 40 12.32 6.96 -9.37
C LEU A 40 12.65 8.41 -9.02
N VAL A 41 11.88 9.00 -8.10
CA VAL A 41 12.09 10.40 -7.70
C VAL A 41 13.45 10.57 -7.02
N GLU A 42 13.80 9.66 -6.11
CA GLU A 42 15.10 9.69 -5.43
C GLU A 42 16.26 9.55 -6.43
N GLN A 43 16.15 8.62 -7.35
CA GLN A 43 17.23 8.38 -8.32
C GLN A 43 17.39 9.54 -9.30
N ARG A 44 16.29 10.08 -9.80
CA ARG A 44 16.33 11.25 -10.68
C ARG A 44 16.94 12.46 -9.97
N ALA A 45 16.56 12.69 -8.73
CA ALA A 45 17.08 13.80 -7.93
C ALA A 45 18.57 13.60 -7.66
N PHE A 46 19.01 12.40 -7.34
CA PHE A 46 20.41 12.09 -7.11
C PHE A 46 21.27 12.34 -8.37
N ILE A 47 20.77 11.96 -9.54
CA ILE A 47 21.48 12.16 -10.82
C ILE A 47 21.61 13.66 -11.13
N LYS A 48 20.58 14.45 -10.85
CA LYS A 48 20.59 15.90 -11.11
C LYS A 48 21.40 16.70 -10.09
N ALA A 49 21.56 16.18 -8.87
CA ALA A 49 22.23 16.90 -7.81
C ALA A 49 23.74 17.01 -8.08
N GLN A 50 24.32 18.07 -7.59
CA GLN A 50 25.77 18.33 -7.68
C GLN A 50 26.37 18.35 -6.28
N GLY A 51 27.66 18.03 -6.21
CA GLY A 51 28.39 18.03 -4.96
C GLY A 51 28.87 16.63 -4.59
N THR A 52 29.18 16.42 -3.29
CA THR A 52 29.61 15.12 -2.78
C THR A 52 28.46 14.12 -2.79
N VAL A 53 28.79 12.83 -2.62
CA VAL A 53 27.76 11.78 -2.51
C VAL A 53 26.82 12.07 -1.33
N ALA A 54 27.34 12.56 -0.21
CA ALA A 54 26.54 12.91 0.95
C ALA A 54 25.56 14.06 0.63
N ASP A 55 26.04 15.11 -0.04
CA ASP A 55 25.19 16.24 -0.46
C ASP A 55 24.11 15.79 -1.42
N ARG A 56 24.46 15.00 -2.40
CA ARG A 56 23.52 14.48 -3.40
C ARG A 56 22.45 13.59 -2.78
N THR A 57 22.84 12.75 -1.83
CA THR A 57 21.89 11.89 -1.10
C THR A 57 20.92 12.74 -0.28
N ALA A 58 21.40 13.77 0.40
CA ALA A 58 20.57 14.66 1.21
C ALA A 58 19.56 15.41 0.35
N LEU A 59 20.00 15.94 -0.80
CA LEU A 59 19.12 16.64 -1.75
C LEU A 59 18.06 15.71 -2.35
N ALA A 60 18.47 14.47 -2.72
CA ALA A 60 17.55 13.49 -3.25
C ALA A 60 16.46 13.12 -2.24
N ARG A 61 16.84 12.97 -0.98
CA ARG A 61 15.87 12.69 0.10
C ARG A 61 14.89 13.84 0.30
N LEU A 62 15.38 15.06 0.24
CA LEU A 62 14.54 16.25 0.40
C LEU A 62 13.52 16.35 -0.74
N GLU A 63 13.97 16.18 -1.99
CA GLU A 63 13.07 16.22 -3.14
C GLU A 63 12.06 15.07 -3.14
N ALA A 64 12.41 13.94 -2.57
CA ALA A 64 11.56 12.77 -2.50
C ALA A 64 10.66 12.73 -1.27
N ALA A 65 10.64 13.80 -0.45
CA ALA A 65 9.87 13.83 0.79
C ALA A 65 8.38 13.56 0.58
N ASP A 66 7.77 14.19 -0.44
CA ASP A 66 6.36 13.98 -0.74
C ASP A 66 6.08 12.56 -1.22
N ALA A 67 6.94 12.01 -2.08
CA ALA A 67 6.80 10.64 -2.56
C ALA A 67 6.94 9.64 -1.40
N ARG A 68 7.81 9.92 -0.43
CA ARG A 68 7.96 9.10 0.77
C ARG A 68 6.70 9.14 1.64
N LEU A 69 6.11 10.31 1.79
CA LEU A 69 4.84 10.45 2.50
C LEU A 69 3.75 9.62 1.84
N GLN A 70 3.64 9.69 0.51
CA GLN A 70 2.66 8.90 -0.24
C GLN A 70 2.88 7.40 -0.04
N ARG A 71 4.13 6.94 -0.09
CA ARG A 71 4.47 5.55 0.18
C ARG A 71 4.04 5.14 1.59
N ASP A 72 4.31 5.97 2.59
CA ASP A 72 3.97 5.68 3.98
C ASP A 72 2.46 5.65 4.20
N LEU A 73 1.71 6.53 3.55
CA LEU A 73 0.25 6.54 3.60
C LEU A 73 -0.34 5.27 2.97
N ARG A 74 0.21 4.82 1.84
CA ARG A 74 -0.24 3.57 1.19
C ARG A 74 0.11 2.35 2.02
N LYS A 75 1.27 2.37 2.70
CA LYS A 75 1.68 1.31 3.61
C LYS A 75 0.73 1.21 4.81
N ALA A 76 0.37 2.34 5.41
CA ALA A 76 -0.58 2.39 6.52
C ALA A 76 -1.96 1.86 6.10
N GLU A 77 -2.43 2.23 4.90
CA GLU A 77 -3.69 1.75 4.37
C GLU A 77 -3.68 0.23 4.14
N ALA A 78 -2.61 -0.31 3.55
CA ALA A 78 -2.47 -1.75 3.36
C ALA A 78 -2.47 -2.50 4.69
N ASN A 79 -1.76 -1.97 5.69
CA ASN A 79 -1.75 -2.57 7.02
C ASN A 79 -3.13 -2.54 7.67
N ARG A 80 -3.86 -1.44 7.51
CA ARG A 80 -5.23 -1.31 8.02
C ARG A 80 -6.15 -2.36 7.40
N VAL A 81 -6.05 -2.59 6.09
CA VAL A 81 -6.85 -3.60 5.39
C VAL A 81 -6.49 -5.00 5.91
N ARG A 82 -5.19 -5.31 6.08
CA ARG A 82 -4.74 -6.59 6.62
C ARG A 82 -5.30 -6.85 8.02
N VAL A 83 -5.27 -5.85 8.89
CA VAL A 83 -5.79 -5.96 10.24
C VAL A 83 -7.30 -6.23 10.21
N LYS A 84 -8.04 -5.51 9.36
CA LYS A 84 -9.48 -5.70 9.22
C LYS A 84 -9.82 -7.12 8.73
N ILE A 85 -9.10 -7.64 7.75
CA ILE A 85 -9.29 -8.99 7.25
C ILE A 85 -9.02 -10.01 8.36
N LYS A 86 -7.94 -9.82 9.09
CA LYS A 86 -7.57 -10.71 10.19
C LYS A 86 -8.62 -10.74 11.30
N SER A 87 -9.28 -9.61 11.55
CA SER A 87 -10.34 -9.54 12.56
C SER A 87 -11.63 -10.24 12.14
N LEU A 88 -11.79 -10.54 10.84
CA LEU A 88 -12.95 -11.29 10.31
C LEU A 88 -12.74 -12.80 10.33
N GLU A 89 -11.53 -13.26 10.57
CA GLU A 89 -11.23 -14.68 10.76
C GLU A 89 -11.66 -15.14 12.15
#